data_0d72eacc877565db933df0af4d1df8d0
#
_entry.id   0d72eacc877565db933df0af4d1df8d0
#
_cell.length_a   1.000
_cell.length_b   1.000
_cell.length_c   1.000
_cell.angle_alpha   90.00
_cell.angle_beta   90.00
_cell.angle_gamma   90.00
#
_symmetry.space_group_name_H-M   'P 1'
#
loop_
_entity.id
_entity.type
_entity.pdbx_description
1 polymer ?
#
loop_
_entity_poly.entity_id
_entity_poly.type
_entity_poly.pdbx_seq_one_letter_code
_entity_poly.pdbx_strand_id
1 'polypeptide(L)'
;QLRYEVLRYAPMQIDPILDEVSRAANLTLPSAGNLQTQSLAKQLFAQSGSDPERYIQAIQRWINQTEFRYTLSPPPLDEDRIDSFLFETKAGFCEHYSSSFTFMMRAVGIPARVVAGYQGGEMSRGGNVWEVRQMDAHAWSEVWLEGQGWVRVDPTAFVAPERVEQGMDALTQSRGASLFGEGAAAQVSYQQYQMLQALRRLSDQASYYWQKDVVGYDQDKQAGSLLKWFNIRSISEQIAWLAASAITVISLLVFMIWYRRRKQWHPADRPLIKLSSKVAKNDRALSRHDNEGALAWLKRLENSQAHGLNGEGLQEVSRHYRQLRYGRLSDADTQSPEYQQVLKELKRSVSQLL
;
A
#
# COMPACT_ATOMS: atom_id res chain seq x y z
N GLN A 1 -13.56 13.47 0.73
CA GLN A 1 -13.67 12.97 2.12
C GLN A 1 -14.91 13.60 2.76
N LEU A 2 -15.74 12.77 3.39
CA LEU A 2 -16.88 13.24 4.18
C LEU A 2 -16.47 13.28 5.66
N ARG A 3 -16.57 14.45 6.29
CA ARG A 3 -16.36 14.58 7.73
C ARG A 3 -17.73 14.63 8.38
N TYR A 4 -17.97 13.79 9.36
CA TYR A 4 -19.24 13.76 10.09
C TYR A 4 -18.99 13.54 11.59
N GLU A 5 -19.95 13.95 12.39
CA GLU A 5 -19.96 13.74 13.83
C GLU A 5 -21.05 12.72 14.17
N VAL A 6 -20.73 11.79 15.06
CA VAL A 6 -21.67 10.75 15.50
C VAL A 6 -21.97 10.96 16.98
N LEU A 7 -23.25 11.12 17.29
CA LEU A 7 -23.74 11.21 18.65
C LEU A 7 -24.28 9.85 19.10
N ARG A 8 -23.78 9.37 20.23
CA ARG A 8 -24.30 8.16 20.86
C ARG A 8 -25.37 8.51 21.90
N TYR A 9 -26.55 7.98 21.68
CA TYR A 9 -27.65 8.09 22.63
C TYR A 9 -27.72 6.86 23.53
N ALA A 10 -28.45 6.98 24.66
CA ALA A 10 -28.79 5.86 25.52
C ALA A 10 -29.59 4.80 24.73
N PRO A 11 -29.50 3.52 25.08
CA PRO A 11 -30.33 2.50 24.44
C PRO A 11 -31.82 2.86 24.53
N MET A 12 -32.49 2.82 23.40
CA MET A 12 -33.91 3.07 23.27
C MET A 12 -34.52 2.05 22.33
N GLN A 13 -35.80 1.80 22.51
CA GLN A 13 -36.54 0.94 21.58
C GLN A 13 -36.64 1.62 20.22
N ILE A 14 -36.29 0.86 19.16
CA ILE A 14 -36.37 1.35 17.79
C ILE A 14 -37.69 0.86 17.20
N ASP A 15 -38.54 1.80 16.79
CA ASP A 15 -39.84 1.55 16.20
C ASP A 15 -40.69 0.54 17.01
N PRO A 16 -41.09 0.87 18.24
CA PRO A 16 -41.86 -0.05 19.07
C PRO A 16 -43.24 -0.40 18.47
N ILE A 17 -43.72 0.42 17.56
CA ILE A 17 -44.93 0.18 16.75
C ILE A 17 -44.51 0.14 15.27
N LEU A 18 -44.73 -1.00 14.62
CA LEU A 18 -44.40 -1.18 13.21
C LEU A 18 -45.63 -0.86 12.35
N ASP A 19 -45.51 0.12 11.47
CA ASP A 19 -46.54 0.45 10.51
C ASP A 19 -46.74 -0.68 9.46
N GLU A 20 -47.91 -0.70 8.82
CA GLU A 20 -48.27 -1.78 7.89
C GLU A 20 -47.34 -1.83 6.66
N VAL A 21 -46.89 -0.70 6.16
CA VAL A 21 -45.99 -0.65 4.98
C VAL A 21 -44.62 -1.24 5.33
N SER A 22 -44.07 -0.80 6.46
CA SER A 22 -42.80 -1.34 6.97
C SER A 22 -42.92 -2.85 7.31
N ARG A 23 -44.04 -3.28 7.88
CA ARG A 23 -44.31 -4.67 8.17
C ARG A 23 -44.36 -5.49 6.87
N ALA A 24 -45.10 -5.08 5.87
CA ALA A 24 -45.20 -5.75 4.60
C ALA A 24 -43.86 -5.86 3.89
N ALA A 25 -43.08 -4.77 3.85
CA ALA A 25 -41.76 -4.75 3.25
C ALA A 25 -40.78 -5.74 3.92
N ASN A 26 -40.83 -5.85 5.25
CA ASN A 26 -39.95 -6.70 6.04
C ASN A 26 -40.45 -8.14 6.18
N LEU A 27 -41.59 -8.49 5.58
CA LEU A 27 -42.13 -9.85 5.43
C LEU A 27 -41.94 -10.39 4.00
N THR A 28 -41.56 -9.54 3.06
CA THR A 28 -41.47 -9.93 1.65
C THR A 28 -40.42 -11.03 1.45
N LEU A 29 -40.78 -12.09 0.81
CA LEU A 29 -39.91 -13.20 0.34
C LEU A 29 -39.85 -13.22 -1.19
N PRO A 30 -38.83 -13.84 -1.80
CA PRO A 30 -38.85 -14.18 -3.20
C PRO A 30 -40.10 -14.98 -3.54
N SER A 31 -40.66 -14.80 -4.75
CA SER A 31 -41.89 -15.43 -5.19
C SER A 31 -41.80 -16.95 -5.34
N ALA A 32 -40.57 -17.49 -5.47
CA ALA A 32 -40.30 -18.91 -5.60
C ALA A 32 -38.93 -19.26 -5.00
N GLY A 33 -38.70 -20.55 -4.80
CA GLY A 33 -37.41 -21.09 -4.38
C GLY A 33 -37.23 -21.24 -2.86
N ASN A 34 -36.12 -21.84 -2.47
CA ASN A 34 -35.69 -22.07 -1.08
C ASN A 34 -36.73 -22.81 -0.24
N LEU A 35 -37.37 -23.85 -0.85
CA LEU A 35 -38.48 -24.60 -0.25
C LEU A 35 -38.05 -25.42 0.98
N GLN A 36 -36.81 -25.94 0.98
CA GLN A 36 -36.27 -26.69 2.13
C GLN A 36 -36.13 -25.74 3.34
N THR A 37 -35.60 -24.53 3.13
CA THR A 37 -35.49 -23.52 4.18
C THR A 37 -36.85 -23.11 4.73
N GLN A 38 -37.85 -22.91 3.84
CA GLN A 38 -39.20 -22.57 4.28
C GLN A 38 -39.81 -23.71 5.13
N SER A 39 -39.60 -24.96 4.75
CA SER A 39 -40.06 -26.12 5.50
C SER A 39 -39.40 -26.24 6.87
N LEU A 40 -38.07 -26.11 6.91
CA LEU A 40 -37.29 -26.11 8.15
C LEU A 40 -37.73 -24.95 9.09
N ALA A 41 -37.90 -23.74 8.57
CA ALA A 41 -38.35 -22.59 9.32
C ALA A 41 -39.69 -22.83 10.01
N LYS A 42 -40.70 -23.34 9.26
CA LYS A 42 -42.02 -23.68 9.80
C LYS A 42 -41.95 -24.77 10.86
N GLN A 43 -41.09 -25.80 10.65
CA GLN A 43 -40.91 -26.89 11.60
C GLN A 43 -40.31 -26.40 12.90
N LEU A 44 -39.21 -25.64 12.84
CA LEU A 44 -38.54 -25.08 14.04
C LEU A 44 -39.45 -24.11 14.79
N PHE A 45 -40.21 -23.27 14.09
CA PHE A 45 -41.16 -22.35 14.68
C PHE A 45 -42.29 -23.07 15.43
N ALA A 46 -42.88 -24.09 14.84
CA ALA A 46 -43.88 -24.92 15.51
C ALA A 46 -43.32 -25.63 16.76
N GLN A 47 -42.11 -26.18 16.67
CA GLN A 47 -41.43 -26.82 17.80
C GLN A 47 -41.08 -25.83 18.93
N SER A 48 -40.96 -24.55 18.60
CA SER A 48 -40.72 -23.49 19.57
C SER A 48 -42.01 -22.98 20.22
N GLY A 49 -43.15 -23.59 19.94
CA GLY A 49 -44.46 -23.15 20.43
C GLY A 49 -44.91 -21.83 19.82
N SER A 50 -44.45 -21.50 18.62
CA SER A 50 -44.70 -20.26 17.89
C SER A 50 -44.26 -18.99 18.67
N ASP A 51 -43.28 -19.16 19.55
CA ASP A 51 -42.66 -18.06 20.30
C ASP A 51 -41.42 -17.55 19.52
N PRO A 52 -41.34 -16.28 19.15
CA PRO A 52 -40.26 -15.74 18.35
C PRO A 52 -38.87 -15.86 19.03
N GLU A 53 -38.76 -15.64 20.34
CA GLU A 53 -37.47 -15.70 21.03
C GLU A 53 -36.98 -17.16 21.13
N ARG A 54 -37.86 -18.09 21.44
CA ARG A 54 -37.54 -19.53 21.44
C ARG A 54 -37.20 -20.04 20.05
N TYR A 55 -37.80 -19.45 19.00
CA TYR A 55 -37.50 -19.77 17.62
C TYR A 55 -36.10 -19.31 17.23
N ILE A 56 -35.68 -18.08 17.60
CA ILE A 56 -34.32 -17.61 17.42
C ILE A 56 -33.32 -18.58 18.08
N GLN A 57 -33.59 -19.01 19.30
CA GLN A 57 -32.76 -19.98 20.02
C GLN A 57 -32.77 -21.37 19.35
N ALA A 58 -33.88 -21.77 18.74
CA ALA A 58 -33.98 -23.04 18.00
C ALA A 58 -33.13 -23.02 16.74
N ILE A 59 -33.13 -21.90 15.99
CA ILE A 59 -32.24 -21.71 14.85
C ILE A 59 -30.77 -21.75 15.28
N GLN A 60 -30.42 -21.04 16.36
CA GLN A 60 -29.06 -21.05 16.89
C GLN A 60 -28.61 -22.48 17.24
N ARG A 61 -29.44 -23.23 17.94
CA ARG A 61 -29.13 -24.64 18.28
C ARG A 61 -28.96 -25.50 17.05
N TRP A 62 -29.82 -25.34 16.05
CA TRP A 62 -29.74 -26.07 14.80
C TRP A 62 -28.43 -25.76 14.05
N ILE A 63 -28.05 -24.50 13.95
CA ILE A 63 -26.78 -24.09 13.36
C ILE A 63 -25.59 -24.68 14.12
N ASN A 64 -25.59 -24.62 15.45
CA ASN A 64 -24.49 -25.14 16.29
C ASN A 64 -24.38 -26.68 16.26
N GLN A 65 -25.46 -27.38 15.97
CA GLN A 65 -25.49 -28.85 15.83
C GLN A 65 -25.12 -29.32 14.42
N THR A 66 -25.03 -28.38 13.48
CA THR A 66 -24.70 -28.62 12.09
C THR A 66 -23.30 -28.11 11.81
N GLU A 67 -22.54 -28.76 10.93
CA GLU A 67 -21.15 -28.40 10.63
C GLU A 67 -21.03 -27.15 9.76
N PHE A 68 -21.57 -26.02 10.22
CA PHE A 68 -21.39 -24.73 9.57
C PHE A 68 -19.98 -24.16 9.80
N ARG A 69 -19.43 -23.52 8.76
CA ARG A 69 -18.11 -22.89 8.84
C ARG A 69 -18.14 -21.45 8.34
N TYR A 70 -17.50 -20.57 9.10
CA TYR A 70 -17.24 -19.22 8.63
C TYR A 70 -16.00 -19.20 7.73
N THR A 71 -16.14 -18.69 6.49
CA THR A 71 -15.05 -18.56 5.51
C THR A 71 -15.22 -17.31 4.67
N LEU A 72 -14.11 -16.71 4.26
CA LEU A 72 -14.08 -15.55 3.33
C LEU A 72 -14.03 -15.99 1.86
N SER A 73 -13.91 -17.30 1.59
CA SER A 73 -13.88 -17.89 0.27
C SER A 73 -14.93 -19.01 0.18
N PRO A 74 -16.22 -18.66 0.27
CA PRO A 74 -17.27 -19.67 0.15
C PRO A 74 -17.32 -20.24 -1.26
N PRO A 75 -17.76 -21.49 -1.40
CA PRO A 75 -18.09 -22.04 -2.71
C PRO A 75 -19.26 -21.27 -3.35
N PRO A 76 -19.39 -21.28 -4.69
CA PRO A 76 -20.52 -20.68 -5.36
C PRO A 76 -21.83 -21.37 -4.94
N LEU A 77 -22.91 -20.59 -4.90
CA LEU A 77 -24.26 -21.08 -4.58
C LEU A 77 -25.10 -21.18 -5.84
N ASP A 78 -25.98 -22.13 -5.87
CA ASP A 78 -26.97 -22.35 -6.98
C ASP A 78 -28.09 -21.30 -6.95
N GLU A 79 -29.11 -21.46 -7.80
CA GLU A 79 -30.24 -20.52 -7.91
C GLU A 79 -31.00 -20.37 -6.59
N ASP A 80 -31.26 -21.49 -5.88
CA ASP A 80 -31.83 -21.50 -4.53
C ASP A 80 -30.76 -21.26 -3.46
N ARG A 81 -30.19 -20.04 -3.46
CA ARG A 81 -28.98 -19.68 -2.72
C ARG A 81 -29.06 -20.01 -1.24
N ILE A 82 -30.20 -19.84 -0.60
CA ILE A 82 -30.36 -20.10 0.82
C ILE A 82 -30.42 -21.60 1.11
N ASP A 83 -31.14 -22.37 0.30
CA ASP A 83 -31.16 -23.84 0.41
C ASP A 83 -29.74 -24.39 0.17
N SER A 84 -29.06 -23.93 -0.90
CA SER A 84 -27.69 -24.34 -1.20
C SER A 84 -26.72 -24.00 -0.07
N PHE A 85 -26.86 -22.81 0.55
CA PHE A 85 -26.03 -22.47 1.71
C PHE A 85 -26.34 -23.33 2.94
N LEU A 86 -27.63 -23.47 3.31
CA LEU A 86 -28.00 -24.12 4.57
C LEU A 86 -27.86 -25.64 4.55
N PHE A 87 -28.07 -26.29 3.40
CA PHE A 87 -28.13 -27.75 3.31
C PHE A 87 -26.93 -28.37 2.60
N GLU A 88 -26.30 -27.67 1.67
CA GLU A 88 -25.23 -28.21 0.84
C GLU A 88 -23.85 -27.70 1.29
N THR A 89 -23.58 -26.42 1.08
CA THR A 89 -22.23 -25.85 1.27
C THR A 89 -21.88 -25.60 2.72
N LYS A 90 -22.79 -25.14 3.52
CA LYS A 90 -22.65 -24.79 4.97
C LYS A 90 -21.43 -23.92 5.27
N ALA A 91 -20.92 -23.23 4.27
CA ALA A 91 -19.72 -22.44 4.33
C ALA A 91 -19.99 -21.04 3.76
N GLY A 92 -19.78 -20.00 4.58
CA GLY A 92 -20.09 -18.64 4.20
C GLY A 92 -19.55 -17.61 5.19
N PHE A 93 -19.84 -16.35 4.92
CA PHE A 93 -19.52 -15.22 5.81
C PHE A 93 -20.80 -14.50 6.25
N CYS A 94 -20.68 -13.37 6.97
CA CYS A 94 -21.80 -12.70 7.64
C CYS A 94 -23.04 -12.48 6.76
N GLU A 95 -22.86 -12.18 5.48
CA GLU A 95 -23.98 -12.00 4.54
C GLU A 95 -24.81 -13.27 4.37
N HIS A 96 -24.18 -14.43 4.25
CA HIS A 96 -24.85 -15.72 4.10
C HIS A 96 -25.69 -16.06 5.34
N TYR A 97 -25.11 -15.89 6.50
CA TYR A 97 -25.79 -16.16 7.78
C TYR A 97 -26.95 -15.20 8.02
N SER A 98 -26.73 -13.88 7.83
CA SER A 98 -27.76 -12.88 8.06
C SER A 98 -28.92 -12.97 7.09
N SER A 99 -28.63 -13.21 5.79
CA SER A 99 -29.68 -13.34 4.77
C SER A 99 -30.53 -14.60 5.00
N SER A 100 -29.88 -15.72 5.31
CA SER A 100 -30.60 -16.98 5.58
C SER A 100 -31.44 -16.89 6.86
N PHE A 101 -30.91 -16.31 7.92
CA PHE A 101 -31.65 -16.08 9.15
C PHE A 101 -32.84 -15.15 8.92
N THR A 102 -32.64 -14.03 8.23
CA THR A 102 -33.72 -13.09 7.87
C THR A 102 -34.80 -13.78 7.05
N PHE A 103 -34.42 -14.60 6.09
CA PHE A 103 -35.37 -15.40 5.29
C PHE A 103 -36.18 -16.34 6.18
N MET A 104 -35.55 -17.06 7.10
CA MET A 104 -36.24 -17.97 8.03
C MET A 104 -37.24 -17.25 8.93
N MET A 105 -36.90 -16.04 9.42
CA MET A 105 -37.84 -15.19 10.17
C MET A 105 -39.05 -14.82 9.34
N ARG A 106 -38.83 -14.33 8.12
CA ARG A 106 -39.89 -13.93 7.20
C ARG A 106 -40.79 -15.10 6.79
N ALA A 107 -40.21 -16.29 6.62
CA ALA A 107 -40.96 -17.51 6.21
C ALA A 107 -42.00 -17.95 7.24
N VAL A 108 -41.91 -17.51 8.49
CA VAL A 108 -42.88 -17.77 9.55
C VAL A 108 -43.68 -16.53 9.95
N GLY A 109 -43.60 -15.45 9.19
CA GLY A 109 -44.39 -14.24 9.42
C GLY A 109 -43.82 -13.26 10.45
N ILE A 110 -42.54 -13.42 10.80
CA ILE A 110 -41.85 -12.49 11.70
C ILE A 110 -41.10 -11.46 10.84
N PRO A 111 -41.40 -10.14 11.01
CA PRO A 111 -40.68 -9.11 10.24
C PRO A 111 -39.20 -9.08 10.60
N ALA A 112 -38.34 -9.13 9.57
CA ALA A 112 -36.91 -9.11 9.75
C ALA A 112 -36.21 -8.43 8.56
N ARG A 113 -35.03 -7.86 8.82
CA ARG A 113 -34.21 -7.18 7.82
C ARG A 113 -32.74 -7.48 8.01
N VAL A 114 -32.00 -7.46 6.91
CA VAL A 114 -30.54 -7.48 6.92
C VAL A 114 -30.06 -6.04 7.07
N VAL A 115 -29.12 -5.82 7.98
CA VAL A 115 -28.47 -4.53 8.20
C VAL A 115 -26.99 -4.69 7.85
N ALA A 116 -26.48 -3.76 7.06
CA ALA A 116 -25.06 -3.69 6.71
C ALA A 116 -24.40 -2.49 7.40
N GLY A 117 -23.20 -2.69 7.90
CA GLY A 117 -22.44 -1.67 8.60
C GLY A 117 -21.02 -2.14 8.87
N TYR A 118 -20.49 -1.76 10.01
CA TYR A 118 -19.15 -2.16 10.44
C TYR A 118 -19.22 -2.73 11.86
N GLN A 119 -18.39 -3.74 12.12
CA GLN A 119 -18.29 -4.41 13.41
C GLN A 119 -16.82 -4.60 13.77
N GLY A 120 -16.36 -3.92 14.82
CA GLY A 120 -14.96 -3.90 15.23
C GLY A 120 -14.28 -2.60 14.85
N GLY A 121 -12.98 -2.67 14.67
CA GLY A 121 -12.04 -1.59 14.45
C GLY A 121 -10.89 -1.67 15.43
N GLU A 122 -9.82 -0.94 15.15
CA GLU A 122 -8.63 -0.91 16.01
C GLU A 122 -8.34 0.51 16.49
N MET A 123 -7.83 0.61 17.71
CA MET A 123 -7.26 1.85 18.18
C MET A 123 -5.95 2.11 17.47
N SER A 124 -5.79 3.30 16.87
CA SER A 124 -4.52 3.69 16.26
C SER A 124 -3.38 3.64 17.30
N ARG A 125 -2.16 3.37 16.87
CA ARG A 125 -1.00 3.30 17.78
C ARG A 125 -0.75 4.58 18.57
N GLY A 126 -1.28 5.70 18.12
CA GLY A 126 -1.27 6.97 18.87
C GLY A 126 -2.33 7.07 19.95
N GLY A 127 -3.24 6.09 20.08
CA GLY A 127 -4.26 6.01 21.14
C GLY A 127 -5.41 7.02 21.05
N ASN A 128 -5.49 7.80 19.97
CA ASN A 128 -6.40 8.94 19.87
C ASN A 128 -7.54 8.76 18.86
N VAL A 129 -7.49 7.71 18.02
CA VAL A 129 -8.43 7.51 16.90
C VAL A 129 -8.75 6.03 16.77
N TRP A 130 -10.03 5.72 16.57
CA TRP A 130 -10.47 4.41 16.12
C TRP A 130 -10.42 4.36 14.59
N GLU A 131 -9.76 3.34 14.07
CA GLU A 131 -9.70 3.04 12.65
C GLU A 131 -10.70 1.92 12.36
N VAL A 132 -11.70 2.21 11.52
CA VAL A 132 -12.66 1.22 11.01
C VAL A 132 -12.32 0.99 9.53
N ARG A 133 -11.97 -0.25 9.21
CA ARG A 133 -11.47 -0.64 7.89
C ARG A 133 -12.55 -1.34 7.08
N GLN A 134 -12.36 -1.42 5.76
CA GLN A 134 -13.29 -2.16 4.89
C GLN A 134 -13.43 -3.64 5.29
N MET A 135 -12.40 -4.25 5.86
CA MET A 135 -12.45 -5.61 6.37
C MET A 135 -13.34 -5.76 7.62
N ASP A 136 -13.62 -4.67 8.31
CA ASP A 136 -14.54 -4.63 9.45
C ASP A 136 -16.00 -4.52 9.01
N ALA A 137 -16.27 -4.42 7.68
CA ALA A 137 -17.61 -4.48 7.13
C ALA A 137 -18.32 -5.76 7.60
N HIS A 138 -19.56 -5.62 8.00
CA HIS A 138 -20.33 -6.68 8.62
C HIS A 138 -21.82 -6.57 8.29
N ALA A 139 -22.49 -7.71 8.23
CA ALA A 139 -23.92 -7.81 8.07
C ALA A 139 -24.51 -8.58 9.26
N TRP A 140 -25.62 -8.07 9.80
CA TRP A 140 -26.38 -8.75 10.83
C TRP A 140 -27.87 -8.65 10.51
N SER A 141 -28.71 -9.29 11.32
CA SER A 141 -30.16 -9.22 11.18
C SER A 141 -30.76 -8.35 12.30
N GLU A 142 -31.85 -7.69 11.98
CA GLU A 142 -32.77 -7.13 12.95
C GLU A 142 -34.13 -7.78 12.79
N VAL A 143 -34.72 -8.17 13.90
CA VAL A 143 -36.03 -8.83 14.00
C VAL A 143 -36.96 -7.93 14.76
N TRP A 144 -38.14 -7.67 14.23
CA TRP A 144 -39.13 -6.90 14.98
C TRP A 144 -39.95 -7.81 15.89
N LEU A 145 -39.85 -7.54 17.20
CA LEU A 145 -40.57 -8.25 18.25
C LEU A 145 -41.59 -7.34 18.89
N GLU A 146 -42.80 -7.87 19.10
CA GLU A 146 -43.87 -7.09 19.71
C GLU A 146 -43.49 -6.63 21.11
N GLY A 147 -43.70 -5.35 21.40
CA GLY A 147 -43.33 -4.71 22.68
C GLY A 147 -41.83 -4.39 22.85
N GLN A 148 -40.94 -4.88 21.95
CA GLN A 148 -39.53 -4.60 22.01
C GLN A 148 -39.04 -3.74 20.83
N GLY A 149 -39.77 -3.77 19.69
CA GLY A 149 -39.34 -3.11 18.46
C GLY A 149 -38.30 -3.92 17.71
N TRP A 150 -37.38 -3.24 17.00
CA TRP A 150 -36.29 -3.87 16.29
C TRP A 150 -35.19 -4.35 17.24
N VAL A 151 -34.99 -5.67 17.27
CA VAL A 151 -33.98 -6.34 18.10
C VAL A 151 -32.87 -6.85 17.19
N ARG A 152 -31.65 -6.51 17.51
CA ARG A 152 -30.47 -7.01 16.80
C ARG A 152 -30.22 -8.49 17.12
N VAL A 153 -30.12 -9.29 16.08
CA VAL A 153 -29.65 -10.68 16.13
C VAL A 153 -28.50 -10.84 15.13
N ASP A 154 -27.38 -11.30 15.62
CA ASP A 154 -26.21 -11.51 14.77
C ASP A 154 -25.94 -13.03 14.60
N PRO A 155 -26.41 -13.63 13.50
CA PRO A 155 -26.24 -15.08 13.31
C PRO A 155 -24.79 -15.51 13.10
N THR A 156 -23.89 -14.57 12.76
CA THR A 156 -22.47 -14.87 12.68
C THR A 156 -21.91 -15.31 14.03
N ALA A 157 -22.45 -14.78 15.13
CA ALA A 157 -22.04 -15.17 16.48
C ALA A 157 -22.32 -16.66 16.79
N PHE A 158 -23.22 -17.30 16.06
CA PHE A 158 -23.50 -18.72 16.25
C PHE A 158 -22.36 -19.62 15.77
N VAL A 159 -21.53 -19.14 14.84
CA VAL A 159 -20.46 -19.90 14.18
C VAL A 159 -19.07 -19.29 14.41
N ALA A 160 -19.01 -18.00 14.54
CA ALA A 160 -17.76 -17.25 14.71
C ALA A 160 -17.97 -16.10 15.72
N PRO A 161 -18.19 -16.42 17.01
CA PRO A 161 -18.42 -15.41 18.05
C PRO A 161 -17.27 -14.40 18.13
N GLU A 162 -16.03 -14.84 17.94
CA GLU A 162 -14.84 -13.99 17.93
C GLU A 162 -14.90 -12.90 16.86
N ARG A 163 -15.59 -13.14 15.73
CA ARG A 163 -15.80 -12.12 14.68
C ARG A 163 -16.68 -10.98 15.19
N VAL A 164 -17.69 -11.32 15.95
CA VAL A 164 -18.69 -10.36 16.44
C VAL A 164 -18.19 -9.64 17.71
N GLU A 165 -17.53 -10.36 18.62
CA GLU A 165 -17.08 -9.82 19.91
C GLU A 165 -15.76 -9.04 19.80
N GLN A 166 -14.82 -9.52 18.99
CA GLN A 166 -13.44 -9.04 18.95
C GLN A 166 -13.02 -8.49 17.59
N GLY A 167 -13.86 -8.67 16.54
CA GLY A 167 -13.62 -8.15 15.20
C GLY A 167 -12.85 -9.09 14.27
N MET A 168 -12.51 -8.60 13.08
CA MET A 168 -11.92 -9.43 12.02
C MET A 168 -10.49 -9.85 12.34
N ASP A 169 -9.71 -9.02 13.00
CA ASP A 169 -8.33 -9.36 13.33
C ASP A 169 -8.22 -10.51 14.30
N ALA A 170 -9.10 -10.57 15.33
CA ALA A 170 -9.15 -11.68 16.26
C ALA A 170 -9.57 -12.99 15.55
N LEU A 171 -10.57 -12.91 14.68
CA LEU A 171 -10.98 -14.04 13.87
C LEU A 171 -9.83 -14.56 12.98
N THR A 172 -9.11 -13.64 12.33
CA THR A 172 -7.98 -14.00 11.46
C THR A 172 -6.83 -14.62 12.26
N GLN A 173 -6.59 -14.14 13.47
CA GLN A 173 -5.57 -14.71 14.36
C GLN A 173 -5.95 -16.11 14.87
N SER A 174 -7.23 -16.32 15.20
CA SER A 174 -7.70 -17.59 15.75
C SER A 174 -7.82 -18.69 14.71
N ARG A 175 -8.26 -18.35 13.50
CA ARG A 175 -8.56 -19.32 12.43
C ARG A 175 -7.52 -19.36 11.31
N GLY A 176 -6.72 -18.33 11.14
CA GLY A 176 -5.61 -18.29 10.18
C GLY A 176 -6.01 -18.61 8.75
N ALA A 177 -5.28 -19.54 8.13
CA ALA A 177 -5.48 -19.92 6.72
C ALA A 177 -6.84 -20.55 6.44
N SER A 178 -7.48 -21.20 7.44
CA SER A 178 -8.79 -21.86 7.25
C SER A 178 -9.92 -20.90 6.86
N LEU A 179 -9.77 -19.60 7.11
CA LEU A 179 -10.70 -18.56 6.63
C LEU A 179 -10.69 -18.37 5.12
N PHE A 180 -9.57 -18.72 4.47
CA PHE A 180 -9.37 -18.54 3.03
C PHE A 180 -9.61 -19.81 2.22
N GLY A 181 -10.17 -20.86 2.84
CA GLY A 181 -10.45 -22.14 2.22
C GLY A 181 -9.59 -23.27 2.77
N GLU A 182 -9.32 -24.29 1.95
CA GLU A 182 -8.57 -25.48 2.34
C GLU A 182 -7.30 -25.65 1.48
N GLY A 183 -6.29 -26.32 2.04
CA GLY A 183 -5.07 -26.72 1.34
C GLY A 183 -4.04 -25.60 1.15
N ALA A 184 -3.10 -25.85 0.23
CA ALA A 184 -1.96 -24.96 -0.01
C ALA A 184 -2.37 -23.57 -0.54
N ALA A 185 -3.43 -23.49 -1.33
CA ALA A 185 -3.95 -22.22 -1.86
C ALA A 185 -4.44 -21.30 -0.73
N ALA A 186 -5.11 -21.84 0.28
CA ALA A 186 -5.54 -21.08 1.45
C ALA A 186 -4.35 -20.54 2.25
N GLN A 187 -3.29 -21.33 2.38
CA GLN A 187 -2.07 -20.89 3.06
C GLN A 187 -1.38 -19.74 2.32
N VAL A 188 -1.31 -19.79 1.00
CA VAL A 188 -0.75 -18.70 0.18
C VAL A 188 -1.61 -17.44 0.32
N SER A 189 -2.93 -17.57 0.24
CA SER A 189 -3.86 -16.43 0.40
C SER A 189 -3.73 -15.79 1.78
N TYR A 190 -3.57 -16.57 2.83
CA TYR A 190 -3.36 -16.09 4.19
C TYR A 190 -2.02 -15.34 4.34
N GLN A 191 -0.94 -15.86 3.75
CA GLN A 191 0.37 -15.19 3.77
C GLN A 191 0.33 -13.87 3.00
N GLN A 192 -0.32 -13.84 1.83
CA GLN A 192 -0.52 -12.60 1.08
C GLN A 192 -1.34 -11.58 1.88
N TYR A 193 -2.38 -12.02 2.55
CA TYR A 193 -3.18 -11.18 3.43
C TYR A 193 -2.34 -10.58 4.56
N GLN A 194 -1.54 -11.36 5.25
CA GLN A 194 -0.65 -10.88 6.32
C GLN A 194 0.39 -9.87 5.81
N MET A 195 1.00 -10.13 4.64
CA MET A 195 1.96 -9.22 4.03
C MET A 195 1.29 -7.90 3.65
N LEU A 196 0.11 -7.94 3.03
CA LEU A 196 -0.66 -6.75 2.68
C LEU A 196 -1.10 -5.96 3.92
N GLN A 197 -1.47 -6.62 5.00
CA GLN A 197 -1.76 -5.96 6.28
C GLN A 197 -0.54 -5.23 6.86
N ALA A 198 0.64 -5.86 6.83
CA ALA A 198 1.86 -5.22 7.30
C ALA A 198 2.21 -3.96 6.49
N LEU A 199 2.08 -4.03 5.17
CA LEU A 199 2.28 -2.87 4.28
C LEU A 199 1.24 -1.77 4.51
N ARG A 200 -0.03 -2.13 4.68
CA ARG A 200 -1.12 -1.19 4.97
C ARG A 200 -0.90 -0.46 6.29
N ARG A 201 -0.51 -1.16 7.36
CA ARG A 201 -0.23 -0.52 8.65
C ARG A 201 0.82 0.59 8.56
N LEU A 202 1.81 0.44 7.67
CA LEU A 202 2.80 1.51 7.38
C LEU A 202 2.18 2.65 6.58
N SER A 203 1.36 2.34 5.58
CA SER A 203 0.67 3.33 4.75
C SER A 203 -0.38 4.13 5.54
N ASP A 204 -1.16 3.46 6.39
CA ASP A 204 -2.21 4.08 7.18
C ASP A 204 -1.62 5.03 8.21
N GLN A 205 -0.50 4.66 8.84
CA GLN A 205 0.23 5.53 9.74
C GLN A 205 0.76 6.79 9.01
N ALA A 206 1.33 6.63 7.82
CA ALA A 206 1.80 7.75 7.01
C ALA A 206 0.62 8.64 6.56
N SER A 207 -0.51 8.03 6.13
CA SER A 207 -1.73 8.74 5.73
C SER A 207 -2.38 9.50 6.89
N TYR A 208 -2.38 8.91 8.10
CA TYR A 208 -2.89 9.57 9.30
C TYR A 208 -2.09 10.83 9.63
N TYR A 209 -0.75 10.74 9.68
CA TYR A 209 0.09 11.92 9.92
C TYR A 209 -0.05 12.95 8.80
N TRP A 210 -0.14 12.51 7.54
CA TRP A 210 -0.38 13.39 6.41
C TRP A 210 -1.72 14.14 6.54
N GLN A 211 -2.79 13.42 6.87
CA GLN A 211 -4.12 14.03 7.04
C GLN A 211 -4.18 14.94 8.26
N LYS A 212 -3.56 14.53 9.39
CA LYS A 212 -3.56 15.31 10.62
C LYS A 212 -2.70 16.57 10.52
N ASP A 213 -1.50 16.43 9.97
CA ASP A 213 -0.46 17.45 10.06
C ASP A 213 -0.33 18.27 8.76
N VAL A 214 -0.86 17.77 7.62
CA VAL A 214 -0.78 18.45 6.32
C VAL A 214 -2.16 18.86 5.80
N VAL A 215 -3.12 17.93 5.69
CA VAL A 215 -4.45 18.23 5.13
C VAL A 215 -5.39 18.88 6.15
N GLY A 216 -5.31 18.46 7.43
CA GLY A 216 -6.06 19.01 8.55
C GLY A 216 -5.40 20.24 9.20
N TYR A 217 -4.49 20.89 8.48
CA TYR A 217 -3.73 22.04 8.94
C TYR A 217 -4.57 23.31 8.78
N ASP A 218 -5.45 23.55 9.73
CA ASP A 218 -6.26 24.78 9.81
C ASP A 218 -5.39 26.01 10.04
N GLN A 219 -5.85 27.17 9.54
CA GLN A 219 -5.15 28.47 9.68
C GLN A 219 -4.71 28.78 11.13
N ASP A 220 -5.53 28.36 12.11
CA ASP A 220 -5.21 28.57 13.54
C ASP A 220 -4.04 27.71 14.03
N LYS A 221 -3.83 26.54 13.44
CA LYS A 221 -2.65 25.67 13.73
C LYS A 221 -1.41 26.11 12.98
N GLN A 222 -1.57 26.74 11.80
CA GLN A 222 -0.46 27.33 11.04
C GLN A 222 0.28 28.39 11.84
N ALA A 223 -0.46 29.31 12.44
CA ALA A 223 0.10 30.40 13.23
C ALA A 223 0.84 29.91 14.51
N GLY A 224 0.36 28.79 15.08
CA GLY A 224 0.91 28.29 16.35
C GLY A 224 2.13 27.38 16.26
N SER A 225 2.27 26.55 15.21
CA SER A 225 3.32 25.53 15.13
C SER A 225 4.64 26.05 14.56
N LEU A 226 4.59 26.86 13.52
CA LEU A 226 5.79 27.49 12.96
C LEU A 226 6.39 28.52 13.94
N LEU A 227 5.51 29.28 14.64
CA LEU A 227 5.91 30.22 15.68
C LEU A 227 6.62 29.56 16.87
N LYS A 228 6.18 28.36 17.28
CA LYS A 228 6.80 27.61 18.41
C LYS A 228 8.10 26.91 18.04
N TRP A 229 8.21 26.37 16.83
CA TRP A 229 9.39 25.58 16.42
C TRP A 229 10.59 26.47 16.03
N PHE A 230 10.33 27.60 15.37
CA PHE A 230 11.38 28.48 14.87
C PHE A 230 11.49 29.81 15.61
N ASN A 231 10.69 30.02 16.67
CA ASN A 231 10.66 31.30 17.45
C ASN A 231 10.48 32.53 16.53
N ILE A 232 9.74 32.38 15.42
CA ILE A 232 9.55 33.39 14.39
C ILE A 232 8.42 34.32 14.82
N ARG A 233 8.77 35.62 15.02
CA ARG A 233 7.85 36.63 15.58
C ARG A 233 7.15 37.48 14.52
N SER A 234 7.58 37.47 13.27
CA SER A 234 7.06 38.33 12.23
C SER A 234 6.84 37.58 10.88
N ILE A 235 5.90 38.10 10.07
CA ILE A 235 5.63 37.58 8.72
C ILE A 235 6.88 37.70 7.82
N SER A 236 7.67 38.77 8.01
CA SER A 236 8.92 38.97 7.25
C SER A 236 9.95 37.89 7.54
N GLU A 237 10.06 37.43 8.79
CA GLU A 237 10.95 36.32 9.16
C GLU A 237 10.47 34.98 8.55
N GLN A 238 9.16 34.75 8.47
CA GLN A 238 8.61 33.55 7.80
C GLN A 238 8.97 33.53 6.31
N ILE A 239 8.81 34.65 5.63
CA ILE A 239 9.20 34.79 4.21
C ILE A 239 10.70 34.58 4.04
N ALA A 240 11.52 35.14 4.92
CA ALA A 240 12.97 34.97 4.90
C ALA A 240 13.39 33.49 5.06
N TRP A 241 12.80 32.77 6.00
CA TRP A 241 13.07 31.34 6.22
C TRP A 241 12.61 30.47 5.05
N LEU A 242 11.43 30.76 4.45
CA LEU A 242 10.96 30.09 3.24
C LEU A 242 11.90 30.34 2.07
N ALA A 243 12.33 31.59 1.87
CA ALA A 243 13.29 31.94 0.83
C ALA A 243 14.64 31.23 1.04
N ALA A 244 15.15 31.21 2.27
CA ALA A 244 16.41 30.54 2.61
C ALA A 244 16.33 29.01 2.39
N SER A 245 15.22 28.38 2.77
CA SER A 245 15.00 26.95 2.52
C SER A 245 14.90 26.62 1.03
N ALA A 246 14.19 27.44 0.25
CA ALA A 246 14.09 27.29 -1.21
C ALA A 246 15.47 27.42 -1.87
N ILE A 247 16.25 28.43 -1.49
CA ILE A 247 17.62 28.64 -1.98
C ILE A 247 18.50 27.44 -1.65
N THR A 248 18.38 26.89 -0.45
CA THR A 248 19.17 25.71 -0.03
C THR A 248 18.83 24.49 -0.88
N VAL A 249 17.53 24.22 -1.10
CA VAL A 249 17.09 23.10 -1.95
C VAL A 249 17.56 23.27 -3.40
N ILE A 250 17.42 24.48 -3.97
CA ILE A 250 17.89 24.78 -5.32
C ILE A 250 19.41 24.62 -5.42
N SER A 251 20.16 25.11 -4.43
CA SER A 251 21.62 24.97 -4.38
C SER A 251 22.06 23.50 -4.31
N LEU A 252 21.36 22.68 -3.52
CA LEU A 252 21.60 21.22 -3.45
C LEU A 252 21.28 20.53 -4.79
N LEU A 253 20.19 20.89 -5.43
CA LEU A 253 19.84 20.34 -6.76
C LEU A 253 20.87 20.75 -7.81
N VAL A 254 21.28 22.01 -7.85
CA VAL A 254 22.33 22.50 -8.77
C VAL A 254 23.65 21.80 -8.49
N PHE A 255 24.03 21.65 -7.21
CA PHE A 255 25.22 20.92 -6.82
C PHE A 255 25.17 19.45 -7.23
N MET A 256 24.02 18.78 -7.04
CA MET A 256 23.81 17.40 -7.44
C MET A 256 23.89 17.21 -8.96
N ILE A 257 23.28 18.12 -9.71
CA ILE A 257 23.36 18.12 -11.19
C ILE A 257 24.80 18.38 -11.64
N TRP A 258 25.49 19.37 -11.03
CA TRP A 258 26.88 19.67 -11.31
C TRP A 258 27.79 18.49 -10.96
N TYR A 259 27.58 17.84 -9.81
CA TYR A 259 28.34 16.67 -9.38
C TYR A 259 28.12 15.48 -10.31
N ARG A 260 26.88 15.24 -10.76
CA ARG A 260 26.55 14.20 -11.76
C ARG A 260 27.10 14.55 -13.14
N ARG A 261 27.17 15.83 -13.50
CA ARG A 261 27.74 16.30 -14.76
C ARG A 261 29.26 16.40 -14.74
N ARG A 262 29.93 16.22 -13.60
CA ARG A 262 31.38 16.05 -13.59
C ARG A 262 31.70 14.87 -14.49
N LYS A 263 32.10 15.23 -15.75
CA LYS A 263 32.47 14.31 -16.80
C LYS A 263 33.39 13.27 -16.18
N GLN A 264 32.91 12.02 -16.10
CA GLN A 264 33.80 10.89 -15.78
C GLN A 264 34.72 10.74 -16.98
N TRP A 265 35.84 11.45 -16.94
CA TRP A 265 36.86 11.31 -17.97
C TRP A 265 37.30 9.87 -17.96
N HIS A 266 37.31 9.25 -19.17
CA HIS A 266 37.87 7.91 -19.31
C HIS A 266 39.31 7.89 -18.75
N PRO A 267 39.75 6.88 -18.00
CA PRO A 267 41.02 6.86 -17.34
C PRO A 267 42.22 7.18 -18.27
N ALA A 268 42.14 6.77 -19.54
CA ALA A 268 43.14 7.05 -20.56
C ALA A 268 43.19 8.55 -20.97
N ASP A 269 42.11 9.31 -20.80
CA ASP A 269 42.07 10.73 -21.18
C ASP A 269 42.76 11.65 -20.16
N ARG A 270 42.80 11.23 -18.88
CA ARG A 270 43.37 12.01 -17.78
C ARG A 270 44.86 12.43 -18.01
N PRO A 271 45.77 11.57 -18.46
CA PRO A 271 47.16 11.96 -18.76
C PRO A 271 47.20 13.00 -19.87
N LEU A 272 46.38 12.89 -20.91
CA LEU A 272 46.35 13.80 -22.06
C LEU A 272 45.82 15.19 -21.69
N ILE A 273 44.91 15.28 -20.71
CA ILE A 273 44.44 16.57 -20.19
C ILE A 273 45.58 17.32 -19.50
N LYS A 274 46.45 16.59 -18.75
CA LYS A 274 47.63 17.21 -18.14
C LYS A 274 48.63 17.70 -19.19
N LEU A 275 48.87 16.86 -20.24
CA LEU A 275 49.71 17.26 -21.33
C LEU A 275 49.18 18.49 -22.06
N SER A 276 47.87 18.51 -22.39
CA SER A 276 47.19 19.64 -23.02
C SER A 276 47.30 20.94 -22.21
N SER A 277 47.14 20.87 -20.89
CA SER A 277 47.26 22.03 -20.02
C SER A 277 48.68 22.60 -19.95
N LYS A 278 49.68 21.73 -20.03
CA LYS A 278 51.10 22.17 -20.04
C LYS A 278 51.53 22.74 -21.38
N VAL A 279 51.13 22.09 -22.49
CA VAL A 279 51.33 22.58 -23.84
C VAL A 279 50.67 23.97 -23.99
N ALA A 280 49.46 24.16 -23.50
CA ALA A 280 48.71 25.43 -23.59
C ALA A 280 49.41 26.57 -22.77
N LYS A 281 50.18 26.22 -21.73
CA LYS A 281 50.96 27.20 -20.95
C LYS A 281 52.21 27.66 -21.71
N ASN A 282 52.82 26.77 -22.49
CA ASN A 282 54.04 27.06 -23.23
C ASN A 282 53.72 27.71 -24.59
N ASP A 283 52.74 27.18 -25.30
CA ASP A 283 52.23 27.75 -26.57
C ASP A 283 50.73 27.51 -26.70
N ARG A 284 49.95 28.59 -26.66
CA ARG A 284 48.49 28.53 -26.68
C ARG A 284 47.97 28.08 -28.08
N ALA A 285 48.73 28.28 -29.14
CA ALA A 285 48.34 27.83 -30.49
C ALA A 285 48.39 26.33 -30.63
N LEU A 286 49.22 25.64 -29.86
CA LEU A 286 49.36 24.20 -29.79
C LEU A 286 48.42 23.50 -28.84
N SER A 287 47.59 24.29 -28.12
CA SER A 287 46.56 23.69 -27.24
C SER A 287 45.55 22.87 -28.02
N ARG A 288 44.96 21.86 -27.34
CA ARG A 288 43.90 21.05 -27.96
C ARG A 288 42.62 21.88 -28.07
N HIS A 289 42.05 21.94 -29.26
CA HIS A 289 40.75 22.62 -29.51
C HIS A 289 39.58 21.78 -28.95
N ASP A 290 38.47 22.44 -28.60
CA ASP A 290 37.32 21.78 -27.95
C ASP A 290 36.70 20.65 -28.76
N ASN A 291 36.73 20.73 -30.09
CA ASN A 291 36.20 19.70 -30.98
C ASN A 291 37.30 18.80 -31.60
N GLU A 292 38.54 18.91 -31.17
CA GLU A 292 39.64 18.16 -31.72
C GLU A 292 39.79 16.78 -31.00
N GLY A 293 39.80 15.68 -31.75
CA GLY A 293 40.06 14.35 -31.20
C GLY A 293 41.49 14.26 -30.62
N ALA A 294 41.66 13.50 -29.54
CA ALA A 294 42.97 13.40 -28.89
C ALA A 294 44.08 12.91 -29.82
N LEU A 295 43.83 11.92 -30.67
CA LEU A 295 44.79 11.42 -31.65
C LEU A 295 45.10 12.44 -32.76
N ALA A 296 44.12 13.19 -33.21
CA ALA A 296 44.32 14.27 -34.19
C ALA A 296 45.22 15.37 -33.59
N TRP A 297 44.94 15.75 -32.34
CA TRP A 297 45.79 16.70 -31.63
C TRP A 297 47.23 16.22 -31.43
N LEU A 298 47.45 14.97 -30.99
CA LEU A 298 48.79 14.39 -30.86
C LEU A 298 49.54 14.38 -32.17
N LYS A 299 48.88 14.05 -33.31
CA LYS A 299 49.45 14.07 -34.64
C LYS A 299 49.79 15.50 -35.10
N ARG A 300 48.97 16.50 -34.72
CA ARG A 300 49.22 17.92 -35.00
C ARG A 300 50.45 18.41 -34.21
N LEU A 301 50.64 17.97 -32.95
CA LEU A 301 51.81 18.27 -32.15
C LEU A 301 53.10 17.64 -32.75
N GLU A 302 53.02 16.41 -33.24
CA GLU A 302 54.12 15.73 -33.88
C GLU A 302 54.53 16.47 -35.16
N ASN A 303 53.60 16.86 -36.02
CA ASN A 303 53.85 17.59 -37.26
C ASN A 303 54.38 19.01 -37.06
N SER A 304 54.02 19.66 -35.95
CA SER A 304 54.40 21.04 -35.67
C SER A 304 55.87 21.20 -35.21
N GLN A 305 56.62 20.10 -35.02
CA GLN A 305 57.97 20.13 -34.44
C GLN A 305 58.08 21.05 -33.22
N ALA A 306 57.04 20.99 -32.37
CA ALA A 306 56.87 21.87 -31.25
C ALA A 306 58.17 21.89 -30.38
N HIS A 307 58.79 23.04 -30.31
CA HIS A 307 60.05 23.25 -29.57
C HIS A 307 59.98 22.67 -28.16
N GLY A 308 60.73 21.63 -27.89
CA GLY A 308 60.81 20.96 -26.59
C GLY A 308 60.00 19.67 -26.38
N LEU A 309 59.22 19.22 -27.37
CA LEU A 309 58.54 17.91 -27.30
C LEU A 309 59.26 16.89 -28.17
N ASN A 310 59.66 15.75 -27.59
CA ASN A 310 60.28 14.66 -28.32
C ASN A 310 59.25 13.94 -29.22
N GLY A 311 59.49 13.87 -30.54
CA GLY A 311 58.60 13.22 -31.50
C GLY A 311 58.41 11.72 -31.21
N GLU A 312 59.44 11.00 -30.81
CA GLU A 312 59.31 9.58 -30.41
C GLU A 312 58.39 9.40 -29.19
N GLY A 313 58.49 10.29 -28.20
CA GLY A 313 57.60 10.26 -27.04
C GLY A 313 56.15 10.54 -27.40
N LEU A 314 55.85 11.43 -28.36
CA LEU A 314 54.48 11.67 -28.84
C LEU A 314 53.90 10.46 -29.57
N GLN A 315 54.75 9.71 -30.30
CA GLN A 315 54.30 8.47 -30.96
C GLN A 315 53.98 7.40 -29.96
N GLU A 316 54.78 7.25 -28.90
CA GLU A 316 54.50 6.31 -27.82
C GLU A 316 53.18 6.65 -27.09
N VAL A 317 52.96 7.91 -26.75
CA VAL A 317 51.71 8.39 -26.17
C VAL A 317 50.52 8.06 -27.08
N SER A 318 50.65 8.31 -28.38
CA SER A 318 49.63 7.99 -29.38
C SER A 318 49.33 6.49 -29.47
N ARG A 319 50.38 5.64 -29.41
CA ARG A 319 50.28 4.18 -29.43
C ARG A 319 49.50 3.67 -28.21
N HIS A 320 49.95 4.00 -27.00
CA HIS A 320 49.31 3.55 -25.76
C HIS A 320 47.88 4.09 -25.61
N TYR A 321 47.63 5.35 -25.97
CA TYR A 321 46.31 5.90 -25.95
C TYR A 321 45.37 5.20 -26.93
N ARG A 322 45.85 4.88 -28.15
CA ARG A 322 45.07 4.13 -29.15
C ARG A 322 44.70 2.74 -28.66
N GLN A 323 45.64 2.01 -28.00
CA GLN A 323 45.36 0.70 -27.42
C GLN A 323 44.23 0.76 -26.36
N LEU A 324 44.27 1.75 -25.48
CA LEU A 324 43.32 1.89 -24.39
C LEU A 324 41.95 2.43 -24.84
N ARG A 325 41.88 3.20 -25.91
CA ARG A 325 40.67 3.91 -26.27
C ARG A 325 39.98 3.38 -27.54
N TYR A 326 40.73 2.79 -28.45
CA TYR A 326 40.27 2.35 -29.79
C TYR A 326 40.80 0.99 -30.21
N GLY A 327 41.62 0.35 -29.39
CA GLY A 327 42.24 -0.96 -29.70
C GLY A 327 41.60 -2.08 -28.87
N ARG A 328 42.35 -3.19 -28.77
CA ARG A 328 41.90 -4.42 -28.09
C ARG A 328 41.46 -4.21 -26.64
N LEU A 329 41.94 -3.15 -25.99
CA LEU A 329 41.59 -2.84 -24.57
C LEU A 329 40.47 -1.80 -24.42
N SER A 330 39.85 -1.34 -25.49
CA SER A 330 38.76 -0.34 -25.42
C SER A 330 37.55 -0.83 -24.62
N ASP A 331 37.22 -2.11 -24.77
CA ASP A 331 36.08 -2.75 -24.09
C ASP A 331 36.49 -3.56 -22.86
N ALA A 332 37.80 -3.56 -22.52
CA ALA A 332 38.29 -4.26 -21.33
C ALA A 332 37.87 -3.52 -20.04
N ASP A 333 37.68 -4.32 -18.96
CA ASP A 333 37.52 -3.73 -17.64
C ASP A 333 38.73 -2.85 -17.30
N THR A 334 38.45 -1.58 -16.98
CA THR A 334 39.47 -0.60 -16.62
C THR A 334 40.28 -0.97 -15.38
N GLN A 335 39.86 -1.97 -14.62
CA GLN A 335 40.59 -2.54 -13.47
C GLN A 335 41.44 -3.75 -13.82
N SER A 336 41.37 -4.28 -15.07
CA SER A 336 42.15 -5.44 -15.47
C SER A 336 43.66 -5.16 -15.40
N PRO A 337 44.49 -6.15 -15.02
CA PRO A 337 45.94 -5.97 -14.93
C PRO A 337 46.58 -5.47 -16.24
N GLU A 338 46.10 -5.98 -17.38
CA GLU A 338 46.58 -5.59 -18.69
C GLU A 338 46.26 -4.14 -19.03
N TYR A 339 45.01 -3.69 -18.75
CA TYR A 339 44.62 -2.30 -18.91
C TYR A 339 45.42 -1.36 -18.02
N GLN A 340 45.61 -1.71 -16.75
CA GLN A 340 46.36 -0.91 -15.80
C GLN A 340 47.85 -0.78 -16.14
N GLN A 341 48.45 -1.85 -16.71
CA GLN A 341 49.81 -1.81 -17.16
C GLN A 341 50.01 -0.81 -18.33
N VAL A 342 49.16 -0.89 -19.37
CA VAL A 342 49.24 0.04 -20.51
C VAL A 342 48.88 1.48 -20.08
N LEU A 343 47.98 1.64 -19.12
CA LEU A 343 47.67 2.97 -18.54
C LEU A 343 48.88 3.57 -17.77
N LYS A 344 49.64 2.71 -17.08
CA LYS A 344 50.85 3.13 -16.37
C LYS A 344 51.96 3.54 -17.38
N GLU A 345 52.10 2.82 -18.49
CA GLU A 345 53.00 3.18 -19.59
C GLU A 345 52.60 4.48 -20.23
N LEU A 346 51.32 4.69 -20.57
CA LEU A 346 50.81 5.96 -21.07
C LEU A 346 51.12 7.14 -20.11
N LYS A 347 50.91 6.95 -18.82
CA LYS A 347 51.22 7.98 -17.81
C LYS A 347 52.73 8.29 -17.78
N ARG A 348 53.57 7.28 -17.91
CA ARG A 348 55.02 7.41 -17.94
C ARG A 348 55.47 8.19 -19.18
N SER A 349 55.01 7.78 -20.40
CA SER A 349 55.35 8.46 -21.65
C SER A 349 54.89 9.91 -21.65
N VAL A 350 53.67 10.21 -21.12
CA VAL A 350 53.22 11.60 -20.95
C VAL A 350 54.11 12.34 -19.95
N SER A 351 54.53 11.74 -18.85
CA SER A 351 55.41 12.39 -17.85
C SER A 351 56.81 12.67 -18.41
N GLN A 352 57.30 11.90 -19.36
CA GLN A 352 58.59 12.15 -20.00
C GLN A 352 58.54 13.31 -21.03
N LEU A 353 57.34 13.63 -21.54
CA LEU A 353 57.09 14.82 -22.36
C LEU A 353 56.85 16.10 -21.58
N LEU A 354 56.61 15.98 -20.30
CA LEU A 354 56.28 17.10 -19.40
C LEU A 354 57.53 17.60 -18.67
#